data_fdef0ad41459211bb2ab1e5442997ce8
#
_entry.id   fdef0ad41459211bb2ab1e5442997ce8
#
_cell.length_a   1.000
_cell.length_b   1.000
_cell.length_c   1.000
_cell.angle_alpha   90.00
_cell.angle_beta   90.00
_cell.angle_gamma   90.00
#
_symmetry.space_group_name_H-M   'P 1'
#
loop_
_entity.id
_entity.type
_entity.pdbx_description
1 polymer ?
#
loop_
_entity_poly.entity_id
_entity_poly.type
_entity_poly.pdbx_seq_one_letter_code
_entity_poly.pdbx_strand_id
1 'polypeptide(L)'
;MSQENVERLQAVYSEWARGNFRPGGQLFAPDVAFEALTDGRAAIGRDAVEGYMREFLAQWTEFRIEAEDFVEVGETILVTERHHGTGKSSGVEAEMTVYSVWTFRDGVVVRVRWEIDRASPLEAAGLTE
;
A
#
# COMPACT_ATOMS: atom_id res chain seq x y z
N MET A 1 -6.41 18.64 -3.09
CA MET A 1 -6.71 18.70 -1.68
C MET A 1 -6.66 17.35 -1.06
N SER A 2 -6.35 17.32 0.22
CA SER A 2 -6.14 16.07 0.92
C SER A 2 -7.37 15.21 1.00
N GLN A 3 -8.56 15.82 1.14
CA GLN A 3 -9.81 15.07 1.17
C GLN A 3 -9.99 14.23 -0.11
N GLU A 4 -9.63 14.79 -1.25
CA GLU A 4 -9.72 14.08 -2.52
C GLU A 4 -8.74 12.92 -2.57
N ASN A 5 -7.55 13.09 -2.00
CA ASN A 5 -6.55 12.04 -1.97
C ASN A 5 -7.02 10.87 -1.10
N VAL A 6 -7.61 11.17 0.04
CA VAL A 6 -8.17 10.12 0.91
C VAL A 6 -9.26 9.36 0.16
N GLU A 7 -10.14 10.07 -0.54
CA GLU A 7 -11.22 9.45 -1.28
C GLU A 7 -10.71 8.55 -2.40
N ARG A 8 -9.63 8.98 -3.07
CA ARG A 8 -9.01 8.16 -4.10
C ARG A 8 -8.44 6.87 -3.53
N LEU A 9 -7.77 6.97 -2.37
CA LEU A 9 -7.25 5.78 -1.71
C LEU A 9 -8.37 4.88 -1.24
N GLN A 10 -9.43 5.44 -0.69
CA GLN A 10 -10.57 4.65 -0.23
C GLN A 10 -11.15 3.81 -1.38
N ALA A 11 -11.22 4.40 -2.58
CA ALA A 11 -11.70 3.66 -3.74
C ALA A 11 -10.78 2.51 -4.11
N VAL A 12 -9.46 2.72 -4.04
CA VAL A 12 -8.50 1.67 -4.31
C VAL A 12 -8.61 0.54 -3.29
N TYR A 13 -8.68 0.89 -2.01
CA TYR A 13 -8.78 -0.13 -0.95
C TYR A 13 -10.09 -0.89 -1.03
N SER A 14 -11.15 -0.25 -1.47
CA SER A 14 -12.43 -0.93 -1.66
C SER A 14 -12.29 -2.09 -2.64
N GLU A 15 -11.53 -1.88 -3.72
CA GLU A 15 -11.26 -2.95 -4.69
C GLU A 15 -10.30 -3.99 -4.13
N TRP A 16 -9.28 -3.55 -3.42
CA TRP A 16 -8.30 -4.46 -2.83
C TRP A 16 -8.93 -5.38 -1.78
N ALA A 17 -9.93 -4.89 -1.06
CA ALA A 17 -10.64 -5.70 -0.07
C ALA A 17 -11.41 -6.84 -0.73
N ARG A 18 -11.70 -6.70 -2.03
CA ARG A 18 -12.38 -7.74 -2.80
C ARG A 18 -11.40 -8.61 -3.60
N GLY A 19 -10.11 -8.38 -3.41
CA GLY A 19 -9.08 -9.14 -4.11
C GLY A 19 -8.78 -8.62 -5.51
N ASN A 20 -9.32 -7.45 -5.88
CA ASN A 20 -9.07 -6.85 -7.19
C ASN A 20 -7.92 -5.84 -7.07
N PHE A 21 -6.75 -6.19 -7.61
CA PHE A 21 -5.55 -5.37 -7.49
C PHE A 21 -5.18 -4.64 -8.78
N ARG A 22 -6.09 -4.57 -9.74
CA ARG A 22 -5.85 -3.86 -11.00
C ARG A 22 -5.95 -2.35 -10.91
N PRO A 23 -6.90 -1.79 -10.13
CA PRO A 23 -7.08 -0.34 -10.11
C PRO A 23 -5.85 0.37 -9.56
N GLY A 24 -5.69 1.62 -9.94
CA GLY A 24 -4.66 2.47 -9.39
C GLY A 24 -3.56 2.88 -10.35
N GLY A 25 -3.54 2.31 -11.57
CA GLY A 25 -2.50 2.65 -12.52
C GLY A 25 -2.37 4.13 -12.78
N GLN A 26 -3.50 4.82 -12.95
CA GLN A 26 -3.50 6.25 -13.21
C GLN A 26 -3.26 7.08 -11.95
N LEU A 27 -3.40 6.47 -10.79
CA LEU A 27 -3.15 7.12 -9.52
C LEU A 27 -1.65 7.34 -9.31
N PHE A 28 -0.83 6.49 -9.88
CA PHE A 28 0.62 6.53 -9.68
C PHE A 28 1.32 7.41 -10.68
N ALA A 29 2.29 8.20 -10.19
CA ALA A 29 3.18 8.96 -11.07
C ALA A 29 4.00 7.98 -11.91
N PRO A 30 4.45 8.39 -13.12
CA PRO A 30 5.27 7.50 -13.94
C PRO A 30 6.53 6.99 -13.27
N ASP A 31 7.10 7.81 -12.36
CA ASP A 31 8.33 7.47 -11.64
C ASP A 31 8.08 7.16 -10.17
N VAL A 32 6.90 6.67 -9.85
CA VAL A 32 6.53 6.35 -8.47
C VAL A 32 7.58 5.44 -7.83
N ALA A 33 7.92 5.72 -6.56
CA ALA A 33 8.86 4.92 -5.80
C ALA A 33 8.10 4.08 -4.78
N PHE A 34 8.33 2.78 -4.78
CA PHE A 34 7.71 1.86 -3.84
C PHE A 34 8.79 1.16 -3.03
N GLU A 35 8.63 1.14 -1.72
CA GLU A 35 9.54 0.46 -0.82
C GLU A 35 8.75 -0.47 0.08
N ALA A 36 9.07 -1.75 0.05
CA ALA A 36 8.44 -2.74 0.91
C ALA A 36 9.44 -3.12 2.00
N LEU A 37 9.41 -2.40 3.11
CA LEU A 37 10.30 -2.69 4.23
C LEU A 37 9.92 -3.99 4.92
N THR A 38 8.75 -4.52 4.55
CA THR A 38 8.29 -5.83 5.03
C THR A 38 9.18 -6.95 4.50
N ASP A 39 9.77 -6.79 3.30
CA ASP A 39 10.63 -7.83 2.72
C ASP A 39 11.94 -7.24 2.16
N GLY A 40 12.18 -5.96 2.39
CA GLY A 40 13.42 -5.32 1.97
C GLY A 40 13.53 -5.03 0.48
N ARG A 41 12.44 -5.01 -0.25
CA ARG A 41 12.43 -4.80 -1.69
C ARG A 41 11.97 -3.39 -2.04
N ALA A 42 12.41 -2.92 -3.21
CA ALA A 42 12.04 -1.61 -3.71
C ALA A 42 11.81 -1.68 -5.21
N ALA A 43 10.97 -0.78 -5.72
CA ALA A 43 10.67 -0.70 -7.15
C ALA A 43 10.46 0.76 -7.52
N ILE A 44 10.98 1.16 -8.69
CA ILE A 44 10.81 2.52 -9.20
C ILE A 44 10.11 2.45 -10.54
N GLY A 45 9.04 3.24 -10.68
CA GLY A 45 8.24 3.31 -11.89
C GLY A 45 7.05 2.38 -11.87
N ARG A 46 6.03 2.71 -12.64
CA ARG A 46 4.77 1.96 -12.66
C ARG A 46 4.97 0.49 -13.00
N ASP A 47 5.74 0.20 -14.03
CA ASP A 47 5.94 -1.18 -14.47
C ASP A 47 6.63 -2.02 -13.40
N ALA A 48 7.64 -1.44 -12.74
CA ALA A 48 8.36 -2.14 -11.69
C ALA A 48 7.46 -2.41 -10.48
N VAL A 49 6.61 -1.43 -10.12
CA VAL A 49 5.69 -1.59 -9.01
C VAL A 49 4.64 -2.67 -9.33
N GLU A 50 4.12 -2.65 -10.56
CA GLU A 50 3.19 -3.70 -10.98
C GLU A 50 3.85 -5.07 -10.96
N GLY A 51 5.11 -5.14 -11.40
CA GLY A 51 5.87 -6.38 -11.37
C GLY A 51 6.05 -6.92 -9.96
N TYR A 52 6.38 -6.02 -9.03
CA TYR A 52 6.52 -6.41 -7.63
C TYR A 52 5.20 -6.97 -7.10
N MET A 53 4.08 -6.29 -7.34
CA MET A 53 2.79 -6.74 -6.86
C MET A 53 2.39 -8.08 -7.48
N ARG A 54 2.70 -8.27 -8.76
CA ARG A 54 2.40 -9.53 -9.43
C ARG A 54 3.17 -10.69 -8.80
N GLU A 55 4.46 -10.47 -8.49
CA GLU A 55 5.28 -11.48 -7.83
C GLU A 55 4.80 -11.75 -6.40
N PHE A 56 4.44 -10.68 -5.71
CA PHE A 56 3.93 -10.81 -4.34
C PHE A 56 2.63 -11.62 -4.32
N LEU A 57 1.69 -11.28 -5.19
CA LEU A 57 0.39 -11.95 -5.23
C LEU A 57 0.49 -13.38 -5.70
N ALA A 58 1.52 -13.72 -6.49
CA ALA A 58 1.73 -15.08 -6.97
C ALA A 58 2.02 -16.08 -5.86
N GLN A 59 2.38 -15.61 -4.68
CA GLN A 59 2.66 -16.48 -3.53
C GLN A 59 1.41 -16.89 -2.77
N TRP A 60 0.27 -16.34 -3.15
CA TRP A 60 -0.99 -16.55 -2.43
C TRP A 60 -2.06 -17.11 -3.34
N THR A 61 -2.89 -18.02 -2.82
CA THR A 61 -4.07 -18.48 -3.56
C THR A 61 -5.17 -17.42 -3.50
N GLU A 62 -5.33 -16.83 -2.31
CA GLU A 62 -6.27 -15.75 -2.10
C GLU A 62 -5.55 -14.67 -1.31
N PHE A 63 -5.76 -13.43 -1.68
CA PHE A 63 -5.15 -12.32 -0.97
C PHE A 63 -6.05 -11.11 -1.04
N ARG A 64 -6.19 -10.40 0.09
CA ARG A 64 -6.91 -9.14 0.11
C ARG A 64 -6.31 -8.22 1.15
N ILE A 65 -6.50 -6.94 0.94
CA ILE A 65 -6.02 -5.90 1.83
C ILE A 65 -7.21 -5.05 2.23
N GLU A 66 -7.41 -4.89 3.54
CA GLU A 66 -8.46 -4.05 4.09
C GLU A 66 -7.83 -2.87 4.79
N ALA A 67 -8.33 -1.66 4.54
CA ALA A 67 -7.88 -0.46 5.22
C ALA A 67 -8.70 -0.30 6.49
N GLU A 68 -8.01 -0.08 7.62
CA GLU A 68 -8.67 0.09 8.91
C GLU A 68 -8.67 1.53 9.37
N ASP A 69 -7.69 2.32 8.95
CA ASP A 69 -7.54 3.67 9.46
C ASP A 69 -6.73 4.51 8.48
N PHE A 70 -7.09 5.79 8.37
CA PHE A 70 -6.38 6.74 7.52
C PHE A 70 -5.99 7.94 8.37
N VAL A 71 -4.70 8.27 8.38
CA VAL A 71 -4.19 9.45 9.07
C VAL A 71 -3.52 10.34 8.05
N GLU A 72 -4.00 11.56 7.93
CA GLU A 72 -3.55 12.49 6.91
C GLU A 72 -2.65 13.56 7.50
N VAL A 73 -1.49 13.77 6.88
CA VAL A 73 -0.54 14.81 7.28
C VAL A 73 -0.04 15.48 6.00
N GLY A 74 -0.59 16.66 5.69
CA GLY A 74 -0.25 17.34 4.46
C GLY A 74 -0.59 16.49 3.25
N GLU A 75 0.38 16.20 2.42
CA GLU A 75 0.17 15.38 1.23
C GLU A 75 0.53 13.91 1.47
N THR A 76 0.75 13.54 2.73
CA THR A 76 1.09 12.17 3.09
C THR A 76 -0.10 11.56 3.84
N ILE A 77 -0.42 10.32 3.49
CA ILE A 77 -1.51 9.59 4.15
C ILE A 77 -0.94 8.28 4.68
N LEU A 78 -1.11 8.06 5.98
CA LEU A 78 -0.72 6.81 6.63
C LEU A 78 -1.96 5.93 6.72
N VAL A 79 -1.89 4.73 6.19
CA VAL A 79 -3.01 3.80 6.22
C VAL A 79 -2.60 2.56 7.01
N THR A 80 -3.45 2.19 7.97
CA THR A 80 -3.28 0.92 8.66
C THR A 80 -4.01 -0.13 7.84
N GLU A 81 -3.29 -1.14 7.38
CA GLU A 81 -3.82 -2.17 6.50
C GLU A 81 -3.81 -3.51 7.20
N ARG A 82 -4.83 -4.30 6.93
CA ARG A 82 -4.86 -5.69 7.35
C ARG A 82 -4.75 -6.55 6.11
N HIS A 83 -3.68 -7.34 6.06
CA HIS A 83 -3.43 -8.26 4.96
C HIS A 83 -3.93 -9.63 5.33
N HIS A 84 -4.74 -10.24 4.45
CA HIS A 84 -5.24 -11.60 4.61
C HIS A 84 -4.82 -12.42 3.41
N GLY A 85 -4.27 -13.59 3.66
CA GLY A 85 -3.86 -14.42 2.54
C GLY A 85 -3.79 -15.89 2.92
N THR A 86 -3.88 -16.75 1.90
CA THR A 86 -3.66 -18.19 2.05
C THR A 86 -2.45 -18.54 1.21
N GLY A 87 -1.43 -19.09 1.83
CA GLY A 87 -0.20 -19.43 1.12
C GLY A 87 -0.42 -20.47 0.05
N LYS A 88 0.13 -20.22 -1.13
CA LYS A 88 -0.09 -21.08 -2.29
C LYS A 88 0.49 -22.47 -2.08
N SER A 89 1.67 -22.56 -1.50
CA SER A 89 2.34 -23.84 -1.27
C SER A 89 1.90 -24.52 0.01
N SER A 90 1.69 -23.74 1.07
CA SER A 90 1.43 -24.29 2.39
C SER A 90 -0.05 -24.49 2.69
N GLY A 91 -0.92 -23.72 2.04
CA GLY A 91 -2.34 -23.70 2.36
C GLY A 91 -2.64 -23.05 3.70
N VAL A 92 -1.63 -22.44 4.33
CA VAL A 92 -1.82 -21.81 5.64
C VAL A 92 -2.41 -20.42 5.48
N GLU A 93 -3.43 -20.12 6.28
CA GLU A 93 -4.01 -18.80 6.33
C GLU A 93 -3.13 -17.88 7.18
N ALA A 94 -2.86 -16.69 6.66
CA ALA A 94 -2.04 -15.72 7.36
C ALA A 94 -2.75 -14.38 7.41
N GLU A 95 -2.51 -13.65 8.49
CA GLU A 95 -3.05 -12.32 8.67
C GLU A 95 -1.96 -11.45 9.26
N MET A 96 -1.84 -10.22 8.77
CA MET A 96 -0.76 -9.34 9.19
C MET A 96 -1.22 -7.89 9.11
N THR A 97 -0.77 -7.09 10.06
CA THR A 97 -1.00 -5.65 10.00
C THR A 97 0.21 -4.99 9.31
N VAL A 98 -0.06 -4.18 8.32
CA VAL A 98 0.97 -3.46 7.58
C VAL A 98 0.60 -1.98 7.60
N TYR A 99 1.60 -1.12 7.69
CA TYR A 99 1.41 0.32 7.67
C TYR A 99 1.92 0.84 6.34
N SER A 100 1.03 1.50 5.60
CA SER A 100 1.34 1.99 4.27
C SER A 100 1.40 3.51 4.31
N VAL A 101 2.52 4.07 3.86
CA VAL A 101 2.70 5.53 3.82
C VAL A 101 2.63 5.96 2.35
N TRP A 102 1.61 6.75 2.04
CA TRP A 102 1.35 7.21 0.68
C TRP A 102 1.68 8.70 0.58
N THR A 103 2.56 9.06 -0.33
CA THR A 103 2.90 10.47 -0.56
C THR A 103 2.34 10.89 -1.92
N PHE A 104 1.57 11.97 -1.91
CA PHE A 104 0.95 12.53 -3.11
C PHE A 104 1.66 13.80 -3.55
N ARG A 105 1.59 14.08 -4.84
CA ARG A 105 2.00 15.36 -5.40
C ARG A 105 1.09 15.63 -6.59
N ASP A 106 0.39 16.78 -6.56
CA ASP A 106 -0.53 17.18 -7.62
C ASP A 106 -1.56 16.09 -7.95
N GLY A 107 -2.05 15.43 -6.91
CA GLY A 107 -3.12 14.44 -7.05
C GLY A 107 -2.68 13.06 -7.49
N VAL A 108 -1.37 12.82 -7.64
CA VAL A 108 -0.86 11.49 -7.98
C VAL A 108 0.09 11.00 -6.90
N VAL A 109 0.19 9.70 -6.75
CA VAL A 109 1.07 9.07 -5.77
C VAL A 109 2.49 9.05 -6.32
N VAL A 110 3.43 9.64 -5.58
CA VAL A 110 4.84 9.64 -5.98
C VAL A 110 5.67 8.66 -5.17
N ARG A 111 5.15 8.21 -4.01
CA ARG A 111 5.89 7.28 -3.17
C ARG A 111 4.94 6.48 -2.31
N VAL A 112 5.27 5.20 -2.13
CA VAL A 112 4.54 4.31 -1.22
C VAL A 112 5.57 3.51 -0.43
N ARG A 113 5.35 3.37 0.88
CA ARG A 113 6.19 2.54 1.73
C ARG A 113 5.31 1.60 2.55
N TRP A 114 5.68 0.32 2.58
CA TRP A 114 5.05 -0.68 3.44
C TRP A 114 5.95 -0.97 4.61
N GLU A 115 5.43 -0.88 5.82
CA GLU A 115 6.18 -1.15 7.04
C GLU A 115 5.35 -1.97 8.01
N ILE A 116 6.02 -2.75 8.84
CA ILE A 116 5.33 -3.56 9.86
C ILE A 116 5.42 -2.92 11.24
N ASP A 117 6.29 -1.94 11.42
CA ASP A 117 6.48 -1.23 12.67
C ASP A 117 5.76 0.12 12.60
N ARG A 118 4.82 0.35 13.53
CA ARG A 118 4.04 1.58 13.51
C ARG A 118 4.88 2.85 13.76
N ALA A 119 5.90 2.75 14.61
CA ALA A 119 6.71 3.92 14.94
C ALA A 119 7.40 4.51 13.73
N SER A 120 7.96 3.65 12.88
CA SER A 120 8.70 4.07 11.71
C SER A 120 7.83 4.81 10.67
N PRO A 121 6.64 4.30 10.32
CA PRO A 121 5.78 5.04 9.39
C PRO A 121 5.25 6.35 9.97
N LEU A 122 5.04 6.43 11.27
CA LEU A 122 4.63 7.70 11.88
C LEU A 122 5.72 8.74 11.71
N GLU A 123 6.98 8.37 11.92
CA GLU A 123 8.11 9.26 11.71
C GLU A 123 8.21 9.67 10.24
N ALA A 124 8.04 8.72 9.33
CA ALA A 124 8.09 9.00 7.89
C ALA A 124 7.00 9.97 7.47
N ALA A 125 5.84 9.94 8.13
CA ALA A 125 4.74 10.84 7.84
C ALA A 125 4.87 12.18 8.55
N GLY A 126 5.92 12.37 9.37
CA GLY A 126 6.12 13.60 10.10
C GLY A 126 5.35 13.69 11.40
N LEU A 127 4.89 12.57 11.91
CA LEU A 127 4.18 12.50 13.18
C LEU A 127 5.10 12.01 14.28
N THR A 128 4.82 12.47 15.50
CA THR A 128 5.50 11.96 16.68
C THR A 128 4.50 11.35 17.61
N GLU A 129 4.85 10.23 18.19
CA GLU A 129 4.00 9.56 19.15
C GLU A 129 3.87 10.38 20.42
#